data_b5e4cd040c043bc82cbfeea2b4108675
#
_entry.id   b5e4cd040c043bc82cbfeea2b4108675
#
_cell.length_a   1.000
_cell.length_b   1.000
_cell.length_c   1.000
_cell.angle_alpha   90.00
_cell.angle_beta   90.00
_cell.angle_gamma   90.00
#
_symmetry.space_group_name_H-M   'P 1'
#
loop_
_entity.id
_entity.type
_entity.pdbx_description
1 polymer ?
#
loop_
_entity_poly.entity_id
_entity_poly.type
_entity_poly.pdbx_seq_one_letter_code
_entity_poly.pdbx_strand_id
1 'polypeptide(L)'
;GGGGKIDNWFGRPIEWFHVGDDHSYIAISSGGKGDATHWTSHFTGFKHIGIVVPDVEALIERLSKAGYELDHLGDEHPFRKNVYYLEDHGMLFEFIEYFSEKGCERNDYIQ
;
A
#
# COMPACT_ATOMS: atom_id res chain seq x y z
N GLY A 1 -7.05 -12.73 -7.29
CA GLY A 1 -5.94 -12.31 -8.09
C GLY A 1 -5.51 -13.30 -9.14
N GLY A 2 -4.80 -12.86 -10.10
CA GLY A 2 -4.21 -13.67 -11.14
C GLY A 2 -2.81 -13.16 -11.46
N GLY A 3 -2.08 -13.96 -12.19
CA GLY A 3 -0.74 -13.61 -12.60
C GLY A 3 -0.33 -14.31 -13.87
N GLY A 4 0.78 -13.93 -14.43
CA GLY A 4 1.28 -14.50 -15.65
C GLY A 4 2.70 -14.08 -15.98
N LYS A 5 3.15 -14.54 -17.13
CA LYS A 5 4.47 -14.21 -17.67
C LYS A 5 4.30 -13.67 -19.08
N ILE A 6 5.07 -12.64 -19.39
CA ILE A 6 5.17 -12.10 -20.75
C ILE A 6 6.63 -12.21 -21.16
N ASP A 7 6.91 -12.96 -22.24
CA ASP A 7 8.29 -13.22 -22.67
C ASP A 7 8.96 -11.98 -23.25
N ASN A 8 8.20 -11.12 -23.88
CA ASN A 8 8.73 -9.91 -24.51
C ASN A 8 7.79 -8.73 -24.24
N TRP A 9 7.97 -8.11 -23.10
CA TRP A 9 7.28 -6.86 -22.76
C TRP A 9 8.24 -5.70 -23.03
N PHE A 10 8.03 -5.06 -24.17
CA PHE A 10 8.89 -3.95 -24.62
C PHE A 10 10.38 -4.26 -24.55
N GLY A 11 10.76 -5.46 -25.04
CA GLY A 11 12.15 -5.89 -25.14
C GLY A 11 12.71 -6.64 -23.94
N ARG A 12 11.87 -7.01 -22.95
CA ARG A 12 12.30 -7.79 -21.80
C ARG A 12 11.21 -8.72 -21.30
N PRO A 13 11.56 -9.85 -20.65
CA PRO A 13 10.56 -10.69 -20.02
C PRO A 13 10.12 -10.06 -18.68
N ILE A 14 8.84 -10.22 -18.35
CA ILE A 14 8.31 -9.87 -17.05
C ILE A 14 7.40 -10.96 -16.52
N GLU A 15 7.30 -11.02 -15.20
CA GLU A 15 6.24 -11.72 -14.48
C GLU A 15 5.34 -10.65 -13.85
N TRP A 16 4.06 -10.92 -13.80
CA TRP A 16 3.11 -9.98 -13.20
C TRP A 16 2.07 -10.72 -12.39
N PHE A 17 1.48 -10.02 -11.43
CA PHE A 17 0.33 -10.54 -10.68
C PHE A 17 -0.52 -9.38 -10.16
N HIS A 18 -1.78 -9.70 -9.89
CA HIS A 18 -2.73 -8.77 -9.34
C HIS A 18 -2.96 -9.05 -7.86
N VAL A 19 -2.96 -8.00 -7.05
CA VAL A 19 -3.29 -8.04 -5.63
C VAL A 19 -4.55 -7.21 -5.42
N GLY A 20 -5.61 -7.84 -4.92
CA GLY A 20 -6.88 -7.16 -4.73
C GLY A 20 -8.04 -8.15 -4.69
N ASP A 21 -9.21 -7.65 -5.04
CA ASP A 21 -10.45 -8.42 -5.09
C ASP A 21 -10.97 -8.50 -6.54
N ASP A 22 -12.24 -8.92 -6.69
CA ASP A 22 -12.85 -9.07 -8.02
C ASP A 22 -13.21 -7.74 -8.69
N HIS A 23 -13.15 -6.64 -7.95
CA HIS A 23 -13.58 -5.32 -8.43
C HIS A 23 -12.44 -4.34 -8.64
N SER A 24 -11.36 -4.49 -7.88
CA SER A 24 -10.20 -3.61 -7.99
C SER A 24 -8.93 -4.36 -7.62
N TYR A 25 -7.82 -3.96 -8.22
CA TYR A 25 -6.54 -4.60 -7.96
C TYR A 25 -5.39 -3.65 -8.22
N ILE A 26 -4.25 -4.00 -7.65
CA ILE A 26 -2.96 -3.40 -7.97
C ILE A 26 -2.19 -4.43 -8.81
N ALA A 27 -1.70 -4.02 -9.98
CA ALA A 27 -0.84 -4.86 -10.79
C ALA A 27 0.61 -4.63 -10.38
N ILE A 28 1.30 -5.71 -10.06
CA ILE A 28 2.71 -5.68 -9.69
C ILE A 28 3.47 -6.48 -10.73
N SER A 29 4.55 -5.91 -11.25
CA SER A 29 5.37 -6.59 -12.26
C SER A 29 6.84 -6.58 -11.88
N SER A 30 7.54 -7.62 -12.31
CA SER A 30 8.97 -7.78 -12.11
C SER A 30 9.78 -6.97 -13.12
N GLY A 31 11.10 -6.94 -12.94
CA GLY A 31 12.04 -6.38 -13.91
C GLY A 31 12.28 -4.88 -13.76
N GLY A 32 11.81 -4.28 -12.69
CA GLY A 32 12.13 -2.89 -12.38
C GLY A 32 13.61 -2.72 -12.05
N LYS A 33 14.14 -1.52 -12.30
CA LYS A 33 15.53 -1.17 -11.97
C LYS A 33 15.55 -0.02 -10.98
N GLY A 34 16.38 -0.17 -9.94
CA GLY A 34 16.55 0.84 -8.92
C GLY A 34 15.35 0.95 -8.00
N ASP A 35 15.33 2.01 -7.23
CA ASP A 35 14.31 2.26 -6.23
C ASP A 35 13.43 3.44 -6.61
N ALA A 36 12.21 3.44 -6.10
CA ALA A 36 11.34 4.60 -6.18
C ALA A 36 11.95 5.75 -5.37
N THR A 37 11.70 6.98 -5.79
CA THR A 37 12.11 8.15 -5.03
C THR A 37 11.42 8.14 -3.67
N HIS A 38 12.19 8.44 -2.61
CA HIS A 38 11.63 8.44 -1.25
C HIS A 38 10.39 9.33 -1.17
N TRP A 39 9.38 8.87 -0.44
CA TRP A 39 8.07 9.55 -0.37
C TRP A 39 8.16 10.98 0.20
N THR A 40 9.18 11.28 1.01
CA THR A 40 9.41 12.63 1.53
C THR A 40 10.09 13.56 0.54
N SER A 41 10.58 13.05 -0.59
CA SER A 41 11.25 13.87 -1.61
C SER A 41 10.27 14.82 -2.29
N HIS A 42 10.78 15.86 -2.92
CA HIS A 42 9.99 16.83 -3.65
C HIS A 42 9.78 16.47 -5.11
N PHE A 43 10.27 15.31 -5.55
CA PHE A 43 10.04 14.85 -6.92
C PHE A 43 8.59 14.46 -7.13
N THR A 44 8.07 14.77 -8.31
CA THR A 44 6.71 14.38 -8.70
C THR A 44 6.64 12.87 -8.91
N GLY A 45 5.57 12.25 -8.43
CA GLY A 45 5.33 10.82 -8.58
C GLY A 45 4.39 10.31 -7.49
N PHE A 46 4.18 9.01 -7.48
CA PHE A 46 3.40 8.39 -6.42
C PHE A 46 4.09 8.57 -5.07
N LYS A 47 3.33 8.96 -4.07
CA LYS A 47 3.84 9.07 -2.70
C LYS A 47 3.45 7.85 -1.88
N HIS A 48 2.19 7.43 -1.95
CA HIS A 48 1.75 6.19 -1.32
C HIS A 48 0.45 5.69 -1.94
N ILE A 49 0.13 4.44 -1.67
CA ILE A 49 -1.14 3.82 -2.00
C ILE A 49 -1.84 3.48 -0.71
N GLY A 50 -3.07 3.96 -0.55
CA GLY A 50 -3.89 3.67 0.63
C GLY A 50 -4.84 2.51 0.38
N ILE A 51 -4.86 1.55 1.28
CA ILE A 51 -5.70 0.36 1.22
C ILE A 51 -6.54 0.29 2.50
N VAL A 52 -7.86 0.26 2.32
CA VAL A 52 -8.78 0.10 3.46
C VAL A 52 -8.80 -1.36 3.88
N VAL A 53 -8.64 -1.61 5.17
CA VAL A 53 -8.67 -2.95 5.73
C VAL A 53 -9.67 -3.03 6.89
N PRO A 54 -10.25 -4.22 7.16
CA PRO A 54 -11.24 -4.36 8.23
C PRO A 54 -10.64 -4.35 9.64
N ASP A 55 -9.36 -4.70 9.80
CA ASP A 55 -8.72 -4.80 11.11
C ASP A 55 -7.22 -4.51 10.96
N VAL A 56 -6.84 -3.28 11.23
CA VAL A 56 -5.46 -2.83 11.05
C VAL A 56 -4.51 -3.45 12.09
N GLU A 57 -5.00 -3.73 13.31
CA GLU A 57 -4.17 -4.38 14.33
C GLU A 57 -3.80 -5.81 13.94
N ALA A 58 -4.76 -6.54 13.40
CA ALA A 58 -4.52 -7.89 12.88
C ALA A 58 -3.54 -7.87 11.72
N LEU A 59 -3.62 -6.87 10.86
CA LEU A 59 -2.68 -6.70 9.75
C LEU A 59 -1.26 -6.44 10.26
N ILE A 60 -1.09 -5.56 11.23
CA ILE A 60 0.21 -5.26 11.84
C ILE A 60 0.82 -6.55 12.41
N GLU A 61 0.01 -7.35 13.11
CA GLU A 61 0.47 -8.61 13.69
C GLU A 61 0.92 -9.60 12.60
N ARG A 62 0.13 -9.75 11.54
CA ARG A 62 0.48 -10.65 10.43
C ARG A 62 1.76 -10.21 9.73
N LEU A 63 1.91 -8.91 9.47
CA LEU A 63 3.12 -8.40 8.83
C LEU A 63 4.34 -8.53 9.72
N SER A 64 4.20 -8.30 11.03
CA SER A 64 5.29 -8.50 11.97
C SER A 64 5.76 -9.95 12.01
N LYS A 65 4.84 -10.90 12.01
CA LYS A 65 5.18 -12.34 11.96
C LYS A 65 5.86 -12.72 10.65
N ALA A 66 5.57 -12.02 9.58
CA ALA A 66 6.21 -12.23 8.28
C ALA A 66 7.55 -11.50 8.13
N GLY A 67 7.98 -10.77 9.16
CA GLY A 67 9.26 -10.06 9.17
C GLY A 67 9.18 -8.61 8.72
N TYR A 68 7.98 -8.05 8.57
CA TYR A 68 7.80 -6.66 8.14
C TYR A 68 7.39 -5.79 9.31
N GLU A 69 8.17 -4.74 9.55
CA GLU A 69 7.87 -3.77 10.59
C GLU A 69 7.29 -2.49 9.97
N LEU A 70 6.40 -1.84 10.70
CA LEU A 70 5.81 -0.60 10.24
C LEU A 70 6.85 0.52 10.18
N ASP A 71 6.70 1.43 9.22
CA ASP A 71 7.53 2.62 9.11
C ASP A 71 7.07 3.69 10.11
N HIS A 72 5.79 4.03 10.07
CA HIS A 72 5.22 4.97 11.03
C HIS A 72 3.70 4.80 11.12
N LEU A 73 3.14 5.36 12.18
CA LEU A 73 1.70 5.46 12.37
C LEU A 73 1.22 6.81 11.85
N GLY A 74 -0.02 6.86 11.40
CA GLY A 74 -0.69 8.12 11.14
C GLY A 74 -1.08 8.82 12.46
N ASP A 75 -1.60 10.04 12.33
CA ASP A 75 -2.07 10.80 13.48
C ASP A 75 -3.24 10.09 14.17
N GLU A 76 -3.30 10.18 15.48
CA GLU A 76 -4.44 9.65 16.23
C GLU A 76 -5.73 10.34 15.81
N HIS A 77 -6.78 9.53 15.59
CA HIS A 77 -8.07 10.04 15.20
C HIS A 77 -9.18 9.11 15.71
N PRO A 78 -10.33 9.68 16.15
CA PRO A 78 -11.41 8.86 16.72
C PRO A 78 -12.10 7.95 15.70
N PHE A 79 -12.04 8.26 14.40
CA PHE A 79 -12.78 7.55 13.37
C PHE A 79 -11.92 6.68 12.47
N ARG A 80 -10.61 6.62 12.70
CA ARG A 80 -9.71 5.79 11.89
C ARG A 80 -8.39 5.51 12.60
N LYS A 81 -7.74 4.44 12.15
CA LYS A 81 -6.33 4.17 12.45
C LYS A 81 -5.63 3.79 11.17
N ASN A 82 -4.50 4.43 10.91
CA ASN A 82 -3.70 4.17 9.72
C ASN A 82 -2.25 3.91 10.07
N VAL A 83 -1.61 3.07 9.26
CA VAL A 83 -0.23 2.65 9.44
C VAL A 83 0.46 2.62 8.08
N TYR A 84 1.75 2.94 8.07
CA TYR A 84 2.54 3.02 6.85
C TYR A 84 3.66 2.00 6.85
N TYR A 85 3.82 1.32 5.74
CA TYR A 85 4.90 0.36 5.48
C TYR A 85 5.68 0.82 4.27
N LEU A 86 7.02 0.86 4.41
CA LEU A 86 7.92 1.16 3.31
C LEU A 86 8.48 -0.16 2.79
N GLU A 87 8.18 -0.50 1.53
CA GLU A 87 8.72 -1.72 0.95
C GLU A 87 10.17 -1.48 0.47
N ASP A 88 10.88 -2.56 0.20
CA ASP A 88 12.34 -2.54 0.00
C ASP A 88 12.81 -1.66 -1.17
N HIS A 89 11.94 -1.39 -2.14
CA HIS A 89 12.27 -0.57 -3.30
C HIS A 89 11.73 0.86 -3.21
N GLY A 90 11.28 1.27 -2.03
CA GLY A 90 10.89 2.65 -1.75
C GLY A 90 9.42 2.97 -1.96
N MET A 91 8.58 1.98 -2.26
CA MET A 91 7.14 2.20 -2.36
C MET A 91 6.52 2.24 -0.97
N LEU A 92 5.75 3.29 -0.68
CA LEU A 92 5.05 3.45 0.58
C LEU A 92 3.61 2.95 0.46
N PHE A 93 3.23 2.09 1.40
CA PHE A 93 1.85 1.59 1.50
C PHE A 93 1.22 2.08 2.79
N GLU A 94 0.01 2.60 2.69
CA GLU A 94 -0.83 2.92 3.83
C GLU A 94 -1.91 1.87 3.98
N PHE A 95 -2.13 1.39 5.21
CA PHE A 95 -3.29 0.57 5.53
C PHE A 95 -4.12 1.31 6.55
N ILE A 96 -5.42 1.40 6.29
CA ILE A 96 -6.33 2.21 7.10
C ILE A 96 -7.58 1.42 7.47
N GLU A 97 -7.92 1.46 8.75
CA GLU A 97 -9.18 0.96 9.26
C GLU A 97 -10.04 2.15 9.67
N TYR A 98 -11.27 2.17 9.18
CA TYR A 98 -12.26 3.17 9.59
C TYR A 98 -13.17 2.59 10.66
N PHE A 99 -13.42 3.38 11.71
CA PHE A 99 -14.32 3.02 12.81
C PHE A 99 -15.71 3.61 12.62
N SER A 100 -15.97 4.22 11.48
CA SER A 100 -17.26 4.79 11.12
C SER A 100 -17.55 4.54 9.65
N GLU A 101 -18.83 4.33 9.32
CA GLU A 101 -19.29 4.23 7.94
C GLU A 101 -19.84 5.55 7.41
N LYS A 102 -19.93 6.59 8.26
CA LYS A 102 -20.37 7.92 7.82
C LYS A 102 -19.27 8.61 7.04
N GLY A 103 -19.60 9.06 5.82
CA GLY A 103 -18.63 9.72 4.96
C GLY A 103 -18.00 10.96 5.58
N CYS A 104 -18.77 11.76 6.31
CA CYS A 104 -18.25 12.96 6.98
C CYS A 104 -17.26 12.64 8.10
N GLU A 105 -17.41 11.48 8.77
CA GLU A 105 -16.48 11.05 9.82
C GLU A 105 -15.24 10.40 9.20
N ARG A 106 -15.41 9.59 8.15
CA ARG A 106 -14.30 8.97 7.45
C ARG A 106 -13.39 10.01 6.77
N ASN A 107 -13.95 11.11 6.33
CA ASN A 107 -13.24 12.20 5.66
C ASN A 107 -12.97 13.40 6.56
N ASP A 108 -13.02 13.20 7.87
CA ASP A 108 -12.71 14.25 8.83
C ASP A 108 -11.19 14.42 8.98
N TYR A 109 -10.70 15.57 8.56
CA TYR A 109 -9.28 15.97 8.65
C TYR A 109 -9.11 17.25 9.47
N ILE A 110 -10.13 17.66 10.19
CA ILE A 110 -10.07 18.80 11.11
C ILE A 110 -9.47 18.29 12.43
N GLN A 111 -8.38 18.91 12.83
CA GLN A 111 -7.69 18.56 14.07
C GLN A 111 -7.99 19.58 15.16
#